data_6642b1ac38d1c41011ac02cb87ffcd04
#
_entry.id   6642b1ac38d1c41011ac02cb87ffcd04
#
_cell.length_a   1.000
_cell.length_b   1.000
_cell.length_c   1.000
_cell.angle_alpha   90.00
_cell.angle_beta   90.00
_cell.angle_gamma   90.00
#
_symmetry.space_group_name_H-M   'P 1'
#
loop_
_entity.id
_entity.type
_entity.pdbx_description
1 polymer ?
#
loop_
_entity_poly.entity_id
_entity_poly.type
_entity_poly.pdbx_seq_one_letter_code
_entity_poly.pdbx_strand_id
1 'polypeptide(L)'
;MKNFSKYALTSIAALTVASPFVTMDGHAKDKSVKQDIDAKVTQQTDAPKALKALPGSENVKNHYKDYVVTDVKKDNKGFTHYTLQPKVGNVFAPDEEVKVHVNTEGKVVLINGDTDAKKVKPTNEVSINKEQASKKAFEAVNLNPKKAKNMKEDAVKKNKVEIDGKTNKYVYNVELITTTPKISHWNIKVDAETGEVVDKLNLIKEAATTGTGKGVLGDTKQININSVNGGYALQDLTHQGQLAAYNYSDNTGQNSLIKDNDKNFTDDNQRAGVDANYYAKQVYDYYKDTFGRESYDDRGSSIISLAHVNKFQGSDNRNNAAWIGDKMIYGDGDG
;
A
#
# COMPACT_ATOMS: atom_id res chain seq x y z
N MET A 1 14.51 -29.23 48.45
CA MET A 1 15.48 -28.15 48.18
C MET A 1 15.79 -28.09 46.73
N LYS A 2 15.71 -26.92 46.22
CA LYS A 2 16.10 -26.31 44.96
C LYS A 2 14.97 -26.09 43.95
N ASN A 3 14.55 -24.85 44.00
CA ASN A 3 13.84 -24.06 43.05
C ASN A 3 14.40 -24.20 41.64
N PHE A 4 13.54 -24.42 40.69
CA PHE A 4 13.73 -23.87 39.34
C PHE A 4 12.53 -23.03 38.98
N SER A 5 12.74 -21.74 39.22
CA SER A 5 11.94 -20.64 38.76
C SER A 5 12.22 -20.39 37.30
N LYS A 6 11.13 -20.21 36.51
CA LYS A 6 10.98 -19.18 35.51
C LYS A 6 11.94 -19.21 34.33
N TYR A 7 11.39 -19.52 33.20
CA TYR A 7 11.34 -18.64 32.01
C TYR A 7 10.41 -19.31 30.99
N ALA A 8 9.10 -19.09 31.18
CA ALA A 8 8.19 -19.22 30.05
C ALA A 8 8.27 -17.89 29.27
N LEU A 9 9.23 -17.78 28.37
CA LEU A 9 9.10 -16.86 27.25
C LEU A 9 8.02 -17.44 26.34
N THR A 10 6.78 -17.05 26.60
CA THR A 10 5.75 -17.13 25.58
C THR A 10 6.11 -16.10 24.51
N SER A 11 6.77 -16.56 23.47
CA SER A 11 6.78 -15.87 22.20
C SER A 11 5.31 -15.70 21.79
N ILE A 12 4.77 -14.51 22.02
CA ILE A 12 3.54 -14.07 21.37
C ILE A 12 3.94 -13.92 19.90
N ALA A 13 3.77 -14.99 19.15
CA ALA A 13 3.71 -14.88 17.71
C ALA A 13 2.63 -13.83 17.44
N ALA A 14 3.03 -12.70 16.88
CA ALA A 14 2.13 -11.71 16.36
C ALA A 14 1.30 -12.42 15.30
N LEU A 15 0.12 -12.92 15.69
CA LEU A 15 -0.87 -13.37 14.75
C LEU A 15 -1.38 -12.10 14.08
N THR A 16 -0.73 -11.74 12.98
CA THR A 16 -1.31 -10.82 12.01
C THR A 16 -2.54 -11.54 11.49
N VAL A 17 -3.68 -11.29 12.14
CA VAL A 17 -4.96 -11.55 11.52
C VAL A 17 -4.99 -10.59 10.34
N ALA A 18 -4.71 -11.13 9.16
CA ALA A 18 -4.89 -10.42 7.91
C ALA A 18 -6.39 -10.16 7.75
N SER A 19 -6.86 -9.07 8.33
CA SER A 19 -7.98 -8.36 7.74
C SER A 19 -7.52 -7.94 6.34
N PRO A 20 -8.35 -8.02 5.30
CA PRO A 20 -8.01 -7.48 4.00
C PRO A 20 -8.02 -5.95 4.10
N PHE A 21 -7.05 -5.39 4.82
CA PHE A 21 -6.75 -3.98 4.72
C PHE A 21 -5.85 -3.83 3.51
N VAL A 22 -6.42 -3.26 2.47
CA VAL A 22 -5.67 -2.62 1.42
C VAL A 22 -4.70 -1.67 2.09
N THR A 23 -3.43 -2.05 2.17
CA THR A 23 -2.37 -1.12 2.50
C THR A 23 -2.33 -0.13 1.34
N MET A 24 -2.86 1.05 1.58
CA MET A 24 -2.66 2.16 0.67
C MET A 24 -1.16 2.44 0.63
N ASP A 25 -0.53 2.21 -0.51
CA ASP A 25 0.81 2.72 -0.82
C ASP A 25 0.74 4.24 -0.98
N GLY A 26 0.69 4.90 0.12
CA GLY A 26 0.93 6.30 0.27
C GLY A 26 1.58 6.44 1.62
N HIS A 27 2.88 6.58 1.66
CA HIS A 27 3.74 6.79 2.82
C HIS A 27 3.03 6.47 4.13
N ALA A 28 2.97 5.16 4.50
CA ALA A 28 2.43 4.77 5.79
C ALA A 28 3.24 5.57 6.82
N LYS A 29 2.58 6.49 7.52
CA LYS A 29 3.11 7.01 8.77
C LYS A 29 3.47 5.77 9.58
N ASP A 30 4.66 5.75 10.18
CA ASP A 30 5.12 4.62 10.99
C ASP A 30 4.04 4.30 12.02
N LYS A 31 3.25 3.26 11.74
CA LYS A 31 2.20 2.81 12.66
C LYS A 31 2.89 2.16 13.84
N SER A 32 3.00 2.90 14.93
CA SER A 32 3.67 2.41 16.12
C SER A 32 2.84 1.37 16.84
N VAL A 33 3.52 0.39 17.41
CA VAL A 33 2.93 -0.63 18.30
C VAL A 33 3.38 -0.31 19.72
N LYS A 34 2.43 -0.12 20.64
CA LYS A 34 2.68 0.15 22.04
C LYS A 34 2.14 -1.00 22.90
N GLN A 35 2.97 -1.53 23.79
CA GLN A 35 2.65 -2.62 24.72
C GLN A 35 2.79 -2.13 26.17
N ASP A 36 2.41 -2.97 27.11
CA ASP A 36 2.48 -2.68 28.55
C ASP A 36 1.72 -1.41 28.96
N ILE A 37 0.52 -1.28 28.42
CA ILE A 37 -0.36 -0.14 28.68
C ILE A 37 -1.07 -0.34 30.01
N ASP A 38 -0.85 0.55 30.97
CA ASP A 38 -1.55 0.53 32.26
C ASP A 38 -2.94 1.17 32.14
N ALA A 39 -3.85 0.42 31.49
CA ALA A 39 -5.23 0.83 31.31
C ALA A 39 -6.20 -0.37 31.32
N LYS A 40 -7.42 -0.12 31.76
CA LYS A 40 -8.55 -1.05 31.70
C LYS A 40 -9.68 -0.46 30.88
N VAL A 41 -10.36 -1.33 30.13
CA VAL A 41 -11.57 -1.04 29.38
C VAL A 41 -12.65 -2.02 29.85
N THR A 42 -13.59 -1.53 30.61
CA THR A 42 -14.72 -2.34 31.13
C THR A 42 -15.97 -2.18 30.30
N GLN A 43 -16.07 -1.08 29.61
CA GLN A 43 -17.16 -0.76 28.68
C GLN A 43 -16.62 -0.01 27.47
N GLN A 44 -17.34 -0.02 26.36
CA GLN A 44 -16.90 0.57 25.09
C GLN A 44 -16.46 2.04 25.22
N THR A 45 -17.13 2.83 26.06
CA THR A 45 -16.80 4.24 26.31
C THR A 45 -15.48 4.48 27.03
N ASP A 46 -14.85 3.42 27.55
CA ASP A 46 -13.53 3.51 28.19
C ASP A 46 -12.39 3.36 27.19
N ALA A 47 -12.66 2.77 26.01
CA ALA A 47 -11.62 2.51 25.01
C ALA A 47 -10.86 3.78 24.59
N PRO A 48 -11.49 4.94 24.31
CA PRO A 48 -10.76 6.19 24.06
C PRO A 48 -9.92 6.65 25.25
N LYS A 49 -10.38 6.41 26.49
CA LYS A 49 -9.64 6.80 27.70
C LYS A 49 -8.32 6.06 27.85
N ALA A 50 -8.20 4.84 27.28
CA ALA A 50 -6.94 4.08 27.28
C ALA A 50 -5.82 4.81 26.54
N LEU A 51 -6.15 5.69 25.60
CA LEU A 51 -5.16 6.50 24.87
C LEU A 51 -4.38 7.46 25.80
N LYS A 52 -4.89 7.81 26.97
CA LYS A 52 -4.16 8.60 27.98
C LYS A 52 -2.92 7.89 28.51
N ALA A 53 -2.93 6.56 28.50
CA ALA A 53 -1.84 5.75 29.04
C ALA A 53 -0.77 5.39 27.98
N LEU A 54 -0.90 5.91 26.75
CA LEU A 54 0.05 5.64 25.67
C LEU A 54 1.45 6.16 26.01
N PRO A 55 2.51 5.32 26.05
CA PRO A 55 3.87 5.79 26.27
C PRO A 55 4.36 6.65 25.08
N GLY A 56 4.90 7.84 25.35
CA GLY A 56 5.56 8.67 24.34
C GLY A 56 4.64 9.29 23.26
N SER A 57 3.33 9.29 23.44
CA SER A 57 2.35 9.75 22.43
C SER A 57 1.57 10.98 22.94
N GLU A 58 2.27 12.06 23.21
CA GLU A 58 1.67 13.27 23.81
C GLU A 58 0.55 13.88 22.96
N ASN A 59 0.68 13.84 21.65
CA ASN A 59 -0.37 14.34 20.75
C ASN A 59 -1.70 13.62 21.00
N VAL A 60 -1.73 12.29 20.88
CA VAL A 60 -2.94 11.49 21.04
C VAL A 60 -3.46 11.57 22.47
N LYS A 61 -2.61 11.56 23.50
CA LYS A 61 -3.00 11.74 24.91
C LYS A 61 -3.77 13.04 25.12
N ASN A 62 -3.29 14.14 24.53
CA ASN A 62 -3.87 15.47 24.75
C ASN A 62 -5.23 15.65 24.10
N HIS A 63 -5.53 14.87 23.04
CA HIS A 63 -6.83 14.96 22.34
C HIS A 63 -7.57 13.61 22.24
N TYR A 64 -7.32 12.69 23.15
CA TYR A 64 -8.00 11.39 23.19
C TYR A 64 -9.54 11.48 23.17
N LYS A 65 -10.11 12.60 23.64
CA LYS A 65 -11.57 12.86 23.66
C LYS A 65 -12.16 13.05 22.26
N ASP A 66 -11.33 13.37 21.27
CA ASP A 66 -11.75 13.51 19.88
C ASP A 66 -11.95 12.12 19.23
N TYR A 67 -11.38 11.06 19.85
CA TYR A 67 -11.51 9.68 19.38
C TYR A 67 -12.81 9.05 19.84
N VAL A 68 -13.48 8.36 18.92
CA VAL A 68 -14.67 7.56 19.22
C VAL A 68 -14.51 6.15 18.66
N VAL A 69 -15.19 5.19 19.28
CA VAL A 69 -15.20 3.80 18.80
C VAL A 69 -16.06 3.72 17.55
N THR A 70 -15.48 3.28 16.44
CA THR A 70 -16.14 3.09 15.15
C THR A 70 -16.43 1.63 14.83
N ASP A 71 -15.68 0.69 15.43
CA ASP A 71 -15.91 -0.75 15.29
C ASP A 71 -15.46 -1.49 16.55
N VAL A 72 -16.12 -2.63 16.83
CA VAL A 72 -15.79 -3.52 17.95
C VAL A 72 -15.82 -4.95 17.43
N LYS A 73 -14.72 -5.68 17.59
CA LYS A 73 -14.63 -7.09 17.24
C LYS A 73 -14.16 -7.91 18.42
N LYS A 74 -14.75 -9.09 18.59
CA LYS A 74 -14.28 -10.07 19.56
C LYS A 74 -13.70 -11.28 18.82
N ASP A 75 -12.48 -11.68 19.20
CA ASP A 75 -11.84 -12.82 18.58
C ASP A 75 -12.22 -14.14 19.27
N ASN A 76 -11.77 -15.27 18.71
CA ASN A 76 -12.04 -16.62 19.21
C ASN A 76 -11.31 -16.95 20.54
N LYS A 77 -10.39 -16.10 20.97
CA LYS A 77 -9.68 -16.21 22.27
C LYS A 77 -10.31 -15.33 23.35
N GLY A 78 -11.38 -14.59 22.98
CA GLY A 78 -12.13 -13.74 23.89
C GLY A 78 -11.56 -12.32 24.03
N PHE A 79 -10.51 -11.96 23.28
CA PHE A 79 -10.03 -10.58 23.23
C PHE A 79 -11.01 -9.69 22.51
N THR A 80 -11.11 -8.44 22.97
CA THR A 80 -11.94 -7.42 22.32
C THR A 80 -11.05 -6.37 21.66
N HIS A 81 -11.31 -6.07 20.41
CA HIS A 81 -10.58 -5.13 19.57
C HIS A 81 -11.47 -3.94 19.26
N TYR A 82 -11.11 -2.77 19.78
CA TYR A 82 -11.81 -1.52 19.53
C TYR A 82 -11.07 -0.73 18.46
N THR A 83 -11.76 -0.37 17.39
CA THR A 83 -11.26 0.57 16.40
C THR A 83 -11.72 1.96 16.76
N LEU A 84 -10.78 2.91 16.89
CA LEU A 84 -11.06 4.29 17.25
C LEU A 84 -10.60 5.22 16.13
N GLN A 85 -11.43 6.19 15.80
CA GLN A 85 -11.09 7.24 14.84
C GLN A 85 -11.37 8.60 15.45
N PRO A 86 -10.51 9.60 15.25
CA PRO A 86 -10.80 10.96 15.65
C PRO A 86 -11.82 11.58 14.71
N LYS A 87 -12.62 12.52 15.23
CA LYS A 87 -13.64 13.23 14.45
C LYS A 87 -13.68 14.71 14.79
N VAL A 88 -14.16 15.49 13.82
CA VAL A 88 -14.58 16.90 14.01
C VAL A 88 -16.03 16.99 13.62
N GLY A 89 -16.88 17.39 14.57
CA GLY A 89 -18.34 17.29 14.40
C GLY A 89 -18.75 15.84 14.14
N ASN A 90 -19.33 15.58 12.97
CA ASN A 90 -19.77 14.24 12.54
C ASN A 90 -18.85 13.64 11.45
N VAL A 91 -17.74 14.27 11.15
CA VAL A 91 -16.80 13.82 10.10
C VAL A 91 -15.58 13.16 10.73
N PHE A 92 -15.28 11.95 10.29
CA PHE A 92 -14.18 11.12 10.79
C PHE A 92 -12.91 11.31 9.98
N ALA A 93 -11.76 11.06 10.63
CA ALA A 93 -10.45 10.96 9.99
C ALA A 93 -9.96 9.50 10.03
N PRO A 94 -10.34 8.65 9.06
CA PRO A 94 -10.04 7.22 9.09
C PRO A 94 -8.54 6.92 8.92
N ASP A 95 -7.77 7.82 8.33
CA ASP A 95 -6.32 7.66 8.20
C ASP A 95 -5.58 7.74 9.56
N GLU A 96 -6.20 8.37 10.57
CA GLU A 96 -5.70 8.54 11.92
C GLU A 96 -6.25 7.47 12.89
N GLU A 97 -6.54 6.29 12.38
CA GLU A 97 -7.13 5.19 13.14
C GLU A 97 -6.16 4.61 14.18
N VAL A 98 -6.67 4.34 15.37
CA VAL A 98 -5.98 3.63 16.45
C VAL A 98 -6.80 2.43 16.89
N LYS A 99 -6.15 1.30 17.14
CA LYS A 99 -6.78 0.08 17.68
C LYS A 99 -6.33 -0.20 19.09
N VAL A 100 -7.31 -0.45 19.96
CA VAL A 100 -7.10 -0.85 21.36
C VAL A 100 -7.50 -2.30 21.54
N HIS A 101 -6.57 -3.12 21.94
CA HIS A 101 -6.75 -4.56 22.13
C HIS A 101 -6.83 -4.88 23.61
N VAL A 102 -7.89 -5.55 24.03
CA VAL A 102 -8.25 -5.78 25.43
C VAL A 102 -8.42 -7.28 25.67
N ASN A 103 -7.80 -7.79 26.72
CA ASN A 103 -7.95 -9.19 27.09
C ASN A 103 -9.29 -9.48 27.80
N THR A 104 -9.52 -10.74 28.16
CA THR A 104 -10.76 -11.20 28.83
C THR A 104 -11.00 -10.55 30.21
N GLU A 105 -9.95 -10.03 30.85
CA GLU A 105 -10.01 -9.34 32.15
C GLU A 105 -10.23 -7.83 32.04
N GLY A 106 -10.38 -7.34 30.80
CA GLY A 106 -10.53 -5.91 30.52
C GLY A 106 -9.22 -5.13 30.51
N LYS A 107 -8.04 -5.79 30.63
CA LYS A 107 -6.74 -5.13 30.57
C LYS A 107 -6.36 -4.83 29.11
N VAL A 108 -5.88 -3.60 28.86
CA VAL A 108 -5.31 -3.22 27.56
C VAL A 108 -3.94 -3.91 27.41
N VAL A 109 -3.79 -4.72 26.37
CA VAL A 109 -2.56 -5.47 26.12
C VAL A 109 -1.75 -4.89 24.97
N LEU A 110 -2.42 -4.16 24.06
CA LEU A 110 -1.79 -3.58 22.88
C LEU A 110 -2.59 -2.39 22.39
N ILE A 111 -1.90 -1.35 21.96
CA ILE A 111 -2.46 -0.26 21.15
C ILE A 111 -1.58 -0.10 19.89
N ASN A 112 -2.19 -0.07 18.73
CA ASN A 112 -1.48 0.13 17.46
C ASN A 112 -2.28 1.05 16.51
N GLY A 113 -1.63 1.52 15.46
CA GLY A 113 -2.18 2.47 14.51
C GLY A 113 -1.44 3.79 14.55
N ASP A 114 -2.06 4.90 14.18
CA ASP A 114 -1.43 6.22 14.24
C ASP A 114 -1.43 6.78 15.67
N THR A 115 -0.55 6.24 16.51
CA THR A 115 -0.47 6.59 17.94
C THR A 115 0.20 7.94 18.18
N ASP A 116 0.76 8.58 17.17
CA ASP A 116 1.39 9.91 17.24
C ASP A 116 0.62 10.97 16.42
N ALA A 117 -0.60 10.63 15.98
CA ALA A 117 -1.45 11.53 15.23
C ALA A 117 -1.60 12.89 15.90
N LYS A 118 -1.42 13.94 15.14
CA LYS A 118 -1.70 15.31 15.59
C LYS A 118 -3.21 15.52 15.67
N LYS A 119 -3.61 16.51 16.46
CA LYS A 119 -5.01 16.89 16.53
C LYS A 119 -5.56 17.24 15.13
N VAL A 120 -6.64 16.58 14.78
CA VAL A 120 -7.33 16.82 13.51
C VAL A 120 -8.03 18.17 13.56
N LYS A 121 -7.65 19.07 12.64
CA LYS A 121 -8.23 20.42 12.54
C LYS A 121 -8.29 20.80 11.05
N PRO A 122 -9.38 20.47 10.35
CA PRO A 122 -9.51 20.75 8.93
C PRO A 122 -9.31 22.24 8.61
N THR A 123 -8.63 22.51 7.49
CA THR A 123 -8.26 23.85 7.03
C THR A 123 -9.12 24.37 5.89
N ASN A 124 -10.10 23.58 5.43
CA ASN A 124 -11.05 23.92 4.38
C ASN A 124 -12.48 23.65 4.85
N GLU A 125 -13.46 23.97 4.00
CA GLU A 125 -14.88 23.77 4.21
C GLU A 125 -15.48 22.77 3.23
N VAL A 126 -16.71 22.29 3.50
CA VAL A 126 -17.47 21.45 2.58
C VAL A 126 -18.35 22.34 1.71
N SER A 127 -17.89 22.68 0.51
CA SER A 127 -18.56 23.61 -0.41
C SER A 127 -19.17 22.92 -1.62
N ILE A 128 -18.62 21.77 -2.07
CA ILE A 128 -19.20 20.97 -3.15
C ILE A 128 -20.11 19.87 -2.59
N ASN A 129 -21.00 19.37 -3.44
CA ASN A 129 -21.90 18.26 -3.06
C ASN A 129 -21.37 16.90 -3.59
N LYS A 130 -22.06 15.80 -3.20
CA LYS A 130 -21.71 14.43 -3.59
C LYS A 130 -21.70 14.20 -5.09
N GLU A 131 -22.65 14.78 -5.81
CA GLU A 131 -22.77 14.65 -7.26
C GLU A 131 -21.59 15.31 -7.97
N GLN A 132 -21.19 16.49 -7.52
CA GLN A 132 -20.01 17.20 -8.03
C GLN A 132 -18.74 16.40 -7.73
N ALA A 133 -18.58 15.87 -6.52
CA ALA A 133 -17.43 15.03 -6.15
C ALA A 133 -17.38 13.75 -6.98
N SER A 134 -18.51 13.06 -7.19
CA SER A 134 -18.59 11.89 -8.07
C SER A 134 -18.17 12.23 -9.50
N LYS A 135 -18.65 13.35 -10.06
CA LYS A 135 -18.28 13.78 -11.40
C LYS A 135 -16.78 13.97 -11.52
N LYS A 136 -16.16 14.64 -10.56
CA LYS A 136 -14.70 14.83 -10.51
C LYS A 136 -13.92 13.52 -10.41
N ALA A 137 -14.42 12.57 -9.62
CA ALA A 137 -13.83 11.25 -9.52
C ALA A 137 -13.89 10.46 -10.83
N PHE A 138 -14.99 10.49 -11.56
CA PHE A 138 -15.11 9.88 -12.88
C PHE A 138 -14.16 10.51 -13.91
N GLU A 139 -14.08 11.85 -13.92
CA GLU A 139 -13.18 12.60 -14.79
C GLU A 139 -11.71 12.21 -14.54
N ALA A 140 -11.30 12.09 -13.26
CA ALA A 140 -9.94 11.76 -12.86
C ALA A 140 -9.44 10.40 -13.35
N VAL A 141 -10.35 9.45 -13.62
CA VAL A 141 -10.03 8.10 -14.08
C VAL A 141 -10.50 7.82 -15.51
N ASN A 142 -10.87 8.87 -16.25
CA ASN A 142 -11.32 8.79 -17.65
C ASN A 142 -12.51 7.82 -17.86
N LEU A 143 -13.44 7.75 -16.92
CA LEU A 143 -14.65 6.96 -17.02
C LEU A 143 -15.86 7.85 -17.31
N ASN A 144 -16.72 7.41 -18.23
CA ASN A 144 -17.98 8.08 -18.47
C ASN A 144 -19.05 7.57 -17.48
N PRO A 145 -19.60 8.42 -16.59
CA PRO A 145 -20.55 7.98 -15.56
C PRO A 145 -21.82 7.34 -16.12
N LYS A 146 -22.26 7.74 -17.32
CA LYS A 146 -23.43 7.14 -17.98
C LYS A 146 -23.18 5.74 -18.52
N LYS A 147 -21.93 5.39 -18.80
CA LYS A 147 -21.50 4.08 -19.35
C LYS A 147 -20.86 3.18 -18.30
N ALA A 148 -20.39 3.73 -17.20
CA ALA A 148 -19.72 2.99 -16.15
C ALA A 148 -20.74 2.26 -15.27
N LYS A 149 -20.68 0.95 -15.24
CA LYS A 149 -21.57 0.08 -14.44
C LYS A 149 -20.76 -0.94 -13.67
N ASN A 150 -21.27 -1.32 -12.49
CA ASN A 150 -20.81 -2.48 -11.75
C ASN A 150 -21.87 -3.58 -11.89
N MET A 151 -21.62 -4.55 -12.76
CA MET A 151 -22.64 -5.53 -13.16
C MET A 151 -23.91 -4.83 -13.67
N LYS A 152 -24.99 -4.80 -12.88
CA LYS A 152 -26.25 -4.11 -13.22
C LYS A 152 -26.50 -2.87 -12.33
N GLU A 153 -25.53 -2.50 -11.50
CA GLU A 153 -25.66 -1.43 -10.52
C GLU A 153 -24.83 -0.19 -10.90
N ASP A 154 -25.01 0.88 -10.12
CA ASP A 154 -24.19 2.08 -10.28
C ASP A 154 -22.73 1.82 -9.88
N ALA A 155 -21.83 2.51 -10.57
CA ALA A 155 -20.39 2.37 -10.33
C ALA A 155 -19.93 2.96 -8.99
N VAL A 156 -20.64 3.97 -8.45
CA VAL A 156 -20.30 4.61 -7.18
C VAL A 156 -20.73 3.71 -6.02
N LYS A 157 -19.77 3.16 -5.27
CA LYS A 157 -20.01 2.32 -4.10
C LYS A 157 -19.92 3.07 -2.78
N LYS A 158 -19.09 4.08 -2.75
CA LYS A 158 -18.93 4.97 -1.60
C LYS A 158 -18.79 6.39 -2.10
N ASN A 159 -19.44 7.33 -1.42
CA ASN A 159 -19.22 8.76 -1.58
C ASN A 159 -19.53 9.43 -0.24
N LYS A 160 -18.50 9.69 0.53
CA LYS A 160 -18.61 10.15 1.91
C LYS A 160 -17.58 11.22 2.22
N VAL A 161 -17.98 12.24 2.95
CA VAL A 161 -17.05 13.24 3.47
C VAL A 161 -16.24 12.60 4.60
N GLU A 162 -14.93 12.74 4.53
CA GLU A 162 -13.96 12.31 5.52
C GLU A 162 -12.92 13.41 5.70
N ILE A 163 -12.10 13.32 6.75
CA ILE A 163 -10.95 14.19 6.92
C ILE A 163 -9.72 13.42 6.50
N ASP A 164 -8.99 13.95 5.53
CA ASP A 164 -7.73 13.37 5.06
C ASP A 164 -6.60 13.69 6.05
N GLY A 165 -6.00 12.66 6.65
CA GLY A 165 -4.96 12.82 7.67
C GLY A 165 -3.66 13.45 7.15
N LYS A 166 -3.36 13.31 5.84
CA LYS A 166 -2.14 13.89 5.24
C LYS A 166 -2.26 15.40 5.08
N THR A 167 -3.38 15.86 4.53
CA THR A 167 -3.61 17.26 4.18
C THR A 167 -4.34 18.03 5.27
N ASN A 168 -4.96 17.31 6.22
CA ASN A 168 -5.84 17.86 7.24
C ASN A 168 -6.97 18.70 6.61
N LYS A 169 -7.61 18.14 5.58
CA LYS A 169 -8.71 18.75 4.85
C LYS A 169 -9.94 17.83 4.83
N TYR A 170 -11.12 18.42 4.72
CA TYR A 170 -12.30 17.69 4.31
C TYR A 170 -12.16 17.24 2.86
N VAL A 171 -12.38 15.96 2.61
CA VAL A 171 -12.39 15.37 1.28
C VAL A 171 -13.63 14.50 1.10
N TYR A 172 -14.13 14.41 -0.11
CA TYR A 172 -15.01 13.32 -0.50
C TYR A 172 -14.16 12.10 -0.85
N ASN A 173 -14.35 11.01 -0.12
CA ASN A 173 -13.78 9.71 -0.45
C ASN A 173 -14.79 8.99 -1.35
N VAL A 174 -14.46 8.90 -2.64
CA VAL A 174 -15.31 8.31 -3.68
C VAL A 174 -14.72 6.97 -4.11
N GLU A 175 -15.46 5.89 -3.90
CA GLU A 175 -15.10 4.55 -4.36
C GLU A 175 -15.89 4.21 -5.61
N LEU A 176 -15.18 3.94 -6.71
CA LEU A 176 -15.73 3.54 -7.99
C LEU A 176 -15.37 2.09 -8.29
N ILE A 177 -16.38 1.25 -8.50
CA ILE A 177 -16.19 -0.14 -8.95
C ILE A 177 -16.97 -0.31 -10.25
N THR A 178 -16.28 -0.69 -11.33
CA THR A 178 -16.90 -0.91 -12.63
C THR A 178 -16.58 -2.29 -13.18
N THR A 179 -17.53 -2.85 -13.96
CA THR A 179 -17.30 -4.01 -14.82
C THR A 179 -17.42 -3.62 -16.30
N THR A 180 -18.05 -2.50 -16.59
CA THR A 180 -18.26 -1.94 -17.93
C THR A 180 -17.90 -0.44 -17.91
N PRO A 181 -17.16 0.10 -18.87
CA PRO A 181 -16.62 -0.54 -20.09
C PRO A 181 -15.41 -1.45 -19.81
N LYS A 182 -14.81 -1.37 -18.64
CA LYS A 182 -13.71 -2.22 -18.17
C LYS A 182 -13.83 -2.46 -16.69
N ILE A 183 -13.24 -3.56 -16.22
CA ILE A 183 -13.12 -3.81 -14.79
C ILE A 183 -12.19 -2.76 -14.19
N SER A 184 -12.65 -2.06 -13.15
CA SER A 184 -11.84 -1.11 -12.40
C SER A 184 -12.36 -0.94 -10.97
N HIS A 185 -11.46 -0.63 -10.05
CA HIS A 185 -11.77 -0.33 -8.66
C HIS A 185 -10.89 0.81 -8.18
N TRP A 186 -11.46 1.96 -8.01
CA TRP A 186 -10.76 3.18 -7.65
C TRP A 186 -11.22 3.72 -6.31
N ASN A 187 -10.29 4.17 -5.49
CA ASN A 187 -10.54 5.05 -4.36
C ASN A 187 -9.97 6.43 -4.73
N ILE A 188 -10.82 7.46 -4.69
CA ILE A 188 -10.47 8.80 -5.15
C ILE A 188 -10.85 9.79 -4.04
N LYS A 189 -9.87 10.60 -3.62
CA LYS A 189 -10.11 11.68 -2.67
C LYS A 189 -10.24 13.00 -3.44
N VAL A 190 -11.36 13.67 -3.27
CA VAL A 190 -11.69 14.96 -3.89
C VAL A 190 -11.81 16.00 -2.79
N ASP A 191 -11.04 17.09 -2.88
CA ASP A 191 -11.12 18.22 -1.94
C ASP A 191 -12.58 18.73 -1.86
N ALA A 192 -13.12 18.77 -0.66
CA ALA A 192 -14.54 19.08 -0.46
C ALA A 192 -14.89 20.55 -0.70
N GLU A 193 -13.91 21.44 -0.77
CA GLU A 193 -14.10 22.87 -1.06
C GLU A 193 -13.91 23.17 -2.54
N THR A 194 -12.80 22.72 -3.13
CA THR A 194 -12.40 23.11 -4.49
C THR A 194 -12.84 22.11 -5.57
N GLY A 195 -13.09 20.86 -5.22
CA GLY A 195 -13.35 19.80 -6.18
C GLY A 195 -12.11 19.29 -6.88
N GLU A 196 -10.91 19.69 -6.46
CA GLU A 196 -9.65 19.11 -6.98
C GLU A 196 -9.47 17.67 -6.48
N VAL A 197 -8.92 16.83 -7.34
CA VAL A 197 -8.56 15.47 -6.96
C VAL A 197 -7.21 15.51 -6.23
N VAL A 198 -7.22 15.22 -4.94
CA VAL A 198 -6.04 15.25 -4.09
C VAL A 198 -5.32 13.90 -4.00
N ASP A 199 -6.05 12.81 -4.25
CA ASP A 199 -5.48 11.46 -4.30
C ASP A 199 -6.34 10.53 -5.16
N LYS A 200 -5.72 9.56 -5.85
CA LYS A 200 -6.42 8.49 -6.55
C LYS A 200 -5.62 7.20 -6.52
N LEU A 201 -6.26 6.13 -6.08
CA LEU A 201 -5.65 4.82 -5.94
C LEU A 201 -6.46 3.79 -6.72
N ASN A 202 -5.79 3.03 -7.60
CA ASN A 202 -6.39 1.84 -8.20
C ASN A 202 -6.28 0.67 -7.22
N LEU A 203 -7.43 0.18 -6.75
CA LEU A 203 -7.53 -0.94 -5.82
C LEU A 203 -7.53 -2.32 -6.51
N ILE A 204 -7.62 -2.36 -7.84
CA ILE A 204 -7.36 -3.59 -8.56
C ILE A 204 -5.86 -3.80 -8.52
N LYS A 205 -5.46 -4.77 -7.71
CA LYS A 205 -4.18 -5.42 -7.93
C LYS A 205 -4.34 -6.21 -9.23
N GLU A 206 -3.77 -5.72 -10.30
CA GLU A 206 -3.63 -6.49 -11.53
C GLU A 206 -3.01 -7.82 -11.12
N ALA A 207 -3.61 -8.93 -11.51
CA ALA A 207 -3.26 -10.22 -10.93
C ALA A 207 -1.86 -10.60 -11.39
N ALA A 208 -0.93 -10.74 -10.46
CA ALA A 208 0.32 -11.43 -10.68
C ALA A 208 0.00 -12.78 -11.33
N THR A 209 0.56 -13.03 -12.48
CA THR A 209 0.41 -14.30 -13.21
C THR A 209 1.80 -14.78 -13.62
N THR A 210 1.89 -15.96 -14.15
CA THR A 210 3.16 -16.51 -14.65
C THR A 210 3.18 -16.54 -16.17
N GLY A 211 4.36 -16.38 -16.73
CA GLY A 211 4.64 -16.49 -18.13
C GLY A 211 6.03 -17.05 -18.36
N THR A 212 6.48 -17.02 -19.60
CA THR A 212 7.84 -17.41 -19.99
C THR A 212 8.55 -16.26 -20.67
N GLY A 213 9.86 -16.25 -20.61
CA GLY A 213 10.67 -15.29 -21.36
C GLY A 213 12.02 -15.91 -21.77
N LYS A 214 12.55 -15.47 -22.91
CA LYS A 214 13.91 -15.81 -23.31
C LYS A 214 14.91 -14.86 -22.69
N GLY A 215 15.92 -15.39 -22.02
CA GLY A 215 17.07 -14.62 -21.55
C GLY A 215 18.05 -14.28 -22.68
N VAL A 216 19.06 -13.47 -22.36
CA VAL A 216 20.10 -13.05 -23.32
C VAL A 216 20.84 -14.26 -23.91
N LEU A 217 21.09 -15.31 -23.11
CA LEU A 217 21.75 -16.54 -23.57
C LEU A 217 20.80 -17.50 -24.32
N GLY A 218 19.53 -17.10 -24.58
CA GLY A 218 18.55 -17.88 -25.31
C GLY A 218 17.84 -18.96 -24.49
N ASP A 219 18.14 -19.08 -23.22
CA ASP A 219 17.46 -19.97 -22.27
C ASP A 219 16.05 -19.46 -21.95
N THR A 220 15.14 -20.39 -21.66
CA THR A 220 13.75 -20.05 -21.30
C THR A 220 13.59 -20.02 -19.79
N LYS A 221 13.07 -18.91 -19.28
CA LYS A 221 12.81 -18.69 -17.86
C LYS A 221 11.32 -18.67 -17.58
N GLN A 222 10.91 -19.24 -16.44
CA GLN A 222 9.60 -19.01 -15.87
C GLN A 222 9.65 -17.71 -15.07
N ILE A 223 8.77 -16.78 -15.41
CA ILE A 223 8.79 -15.44 -14.84
C ILE A 223 7.40 -15.08 -14.26
N ASN A 224 7.41 -14.30 -13.22
CA ASN A 224 6.20 -13.62 -12.75
C ASN A 224 6.00 -12.36 -13.59
N ILE A 225 4.79 -12.20 -14.08
CA ILE A 225 4.39 -11.11 -14.95
C ILE A 225 3.07 -10.51 -14.44
N ASN A 226 2.74 -9.35 -14.94
CA ASN A 226 1.50 -8.66 -14.61
C ASN A 226 0.61 -8.51 -15.86
N SER A 227 -0.68 -8.81 -15.71
CA SER A 227 -1.68 -8.53 -16.74
C SER A 227 -1.96 -7.03 -16.78
N VAL A 228 -1.73 -6.40 -17.92
CA VAL A 228 -1.93 -4.97 -18.13
C VAL A 228 -2.89 -4.73 -19.30
N ASN A 229 -3.35 -3.49 -19.45
CA ASN A 229 -4.19 -3.17 -20.61
C ASN A 229 -3.38 -3.38 -21.90
N GLY A 230 -3.87 -4.31 -22.75
CA GLY A 230 -3.27 -4.66 -24.03
C GLY A 230 -2.18 -5.75 -23.95
N GLY A 231 -2.16 -6.58 -22.90
CA GLY A 231 -1.23 -7.70 -22.79
C GLY A 231 -0.67 -7.94 -21.41
N TYR A 232 0.63 -8.17 -21.32
CA TYR A 232 1.36 -8.47 -20.08
C TYR A 232 2.61 -7.61 -19.98
N ALA A 233 3.10 -7.41 -18.76
CA ALA A 233 4.30 -6.64 -18.46
C ALA A 233 5.30 -7.46 -17.65
N LEU A 234 6.59 -7.23 -17.86
CA LEU A 234 7.67 -7.74 -17.01
C LEU A 234 7.65 -6.99 -15.66
N GLN A 235 6.68 -7.36 -14.84
CA GLN A 235 6.41 -6.77 -13.55
C GLN A 235 5.91 -7.86 -12.60
N ASP A 236 6.73 -8.23 -11.64
CA ASP A 236 6.38 -9.17 -10.58
C ASP A 236 5.80 -8.41 -9.39
N LEU A 237 4.54 -8.70 -9.06
CA LEU A 237 3.78 -8.11 -7.96
C LEU A 237 3.59 -9.10 -6.79
N THR A 238 4.34 -10.21 -6.76
CA THR A 238 4.20 -11.23 -5.71
C THR A 238 4.96 -10.88 -4.43
N HIS A 239 5.76 -9.83 -4.45
CA HIS A 239 6.55 -9.33 -3.34
C HIS A 239 5.91 -8.10 -2.69
N GLN A 240 6.45 -7.62 -1.58
CA GLN A 240 5.95 -6.42 -0.90
C GLN A 240 6.06 -5.18 -1.80
N GLY A 241 7.23 -4.99 -2.47
CA GLY A 241 7.40 -4.07 -3.58
C GLY A 241 7.29 -4.79 -4.92
N GLN A 242 7.26 -4.06 -6.01
CA GLN A 242 7.30 -4.64 -7.34
C GLN A 242 8.75 -4.92 -7.77
N LEU A 243 8.94 -5.97 -8.59
CA LEU A 243 10.17 -6.16 -9.37
C LEU A 243 9.79 -5.88 -10.82
N ALA A 244 10.34 -4.83 -11.44
CA ALA A 244 9.88 -4.42 -12.76
C ALA A 244 11.05 -4.07 -13.69
N ALA A 245 10.94 -4.49 -14.95
CA ALA A 245 11.93 -4.23 -15.98
C ALA A 245 11.42 -3.27 -17.05
N TYR A 246 12.26 -2.31 -17.40
CA TYR A 246 11.98 -1.26 -18.37
C TYR A 246 13.07 -1.23 -19.45
N ASN A 247 12.70 -0.93 -20.68
CA ASN A 247 13.64 -0.51 -21.71
C ASN A 247 13.93 0.98 -21.55
N TYR A 248 15.21 1.32 -21.57
CA TYR A 248 15.68 2.69 -21.59
C TYR A 248 16.03 3.11 -23.02
N SER A 249 15.72 4.34 -23.37
CA SER A 249 16.11 4.92 -24.66
C SER A 249 17.20 5.97 -24.46
N ASP A 250 18.42 5.66 -24.89
CA ASP A 250 19.55 6.59 -24.87
C ASP A 250 19.28 7.89 -25.64
N ASN A 251 18.40 7.83 -26.64
CA ASN A 251 18.06 8.99 -27.48
C ASN A 251 17.12 9.97 -26.80
N THR A 252 16.19 9.48 -25.99
CA THR A 252 15.13 10.30 -25.36
C THR A 252 15.27 10.42 -23.85
N GLY A 253 16.09 9.57 -23.23
CA GLY A 253 16.18 9.49 -21.77
C GLY A 253 14.94 8.91 -21.10
N GLN A 254 14.02 8.32 -21.86
CA GLN A 254 12.75 7.82 -21.36
C GLN A 254 12.80 6.32 -21.06
N ASN A 255 12.05 5.92 -20.05
CA ASN A 255 11.86 4.53 -19.67
C ASN A 255 10.49 4.05 -20.15
N SER A 256 10.42 2.86 -20.73
CA SER A 256 9.16 2.19 -21.08
C SER A 256 9.10 0.82 -20.44
N LEU A 257 8.01 0.55 -19.68
CA LEU A 257 7.78 -0.78 -19.11
C LEU A 257 7.74 -1.83 -20.22
N ILE A 258 8.53 -2.89 -20.07
CA ILE A 258 8.59 -3.96 -21.07
C ILE A 258 7.27 -4.72 -21.06
N LYS A 259 6.63 -4.81 -22.21
CA LYS A 259 5.31 -5.44 -22.40
C LYS A 259 5.35 -6.41 -23.56
N ASP A 260 4.42 -7.37 -23.50
CA ASP A 260 4.11 -8.29 -24.58
C ASP A 260 2.59 -8.45 -24.72
N ASN A 261 2.13 -8.85 -25.92
CA ASN A 261 0.72 -9.11 -26.18
C ASN A 261 0.24 -10.43 -25.56
N ASP A 262 1.15 -11.34 -25.29
CA ASP A 262 0.88 -12.62 -24.66
C ASP A 262 1.82 -12.86 -23.44
N LYS A 263 1.83 -14.07 -22.91
CA LYS A 263 2.64 -14.43 -21.71
C LYS A 263 4.06 -14.88 -22.05
N ASN A 264 4.51 -14.74 -23.29
CA ASN A 264 5.77 -15.29 -23.78
C ASN A 264 6.66 -14.17 -24.30
N PHE A 265 7.53 -13.65 -23.46
CA PHE A 265 8.47 -12.58 -23.78
C PHE A 265 9.65 -13.13 -24.56
N THR A 266 9.57 -13.16 -25.88
CA THR A 266 10.54 -13.81 -26.76
C THR A 266 11.29 -12.85 -27.70
N ASP A 267 10.85 -11.60 -27.81
CA ASP A 267 11.49 -10.60 -28.66
C ASP A 267 12.90 -10.27 -28.16
N ASP A 268 13.82 -10.03 -29.09
CA ASP A 268 15.23 -9.79 -28.78
C ASP A 268 15.42 -8.58 -27.85
N ASN A 269 14.61 -7.53 -28.02
CA ASN A 269 14.65 -6.34 -27.17
C ASN A 269 14.06 -6.53 -25.76
N GLN A 270 13.48 -7.70 -25.48
CA GLN A 270 12.95 -8.03 -24.15
C GLN A 270 13.92 -8.86 -23.32
N ARG A 271 14.90 -9.52 -23.95
CA ARG A 271 15.76 -10.54 -23.32
C ARG A 271 16.52 -10.00 -22.10
N ALA A 272 17.14 -8.85 -22.22
CA ALA A 272 17.85 -8.22 -21.11
C ALA A 272 16.91 -7.91 -19.94
N GLY A 273 15.70 -7.45 -20.24
CA GLY A 273 14.65 -7.21 -19.24
C GLY A 273 14.14 -8.50 -18.59
N VAL A 274 14.01 -9.59 -19.36
CA VAL A 274 13.65 -10.93 -18.84
C VAL A 274 14.67 -11.39 -17.81
N ASP A 275 15.96 -11.32 -18.14
CA ASP A 275 17.05 -11.68 -17.23
C ASP A 275 17.06 -10.79 -15.98
N ALA A 276 16.94 -9.48 -16.16
CA ALA A 276 16.93 -8.53 -15.05
C ALA A 276 15.77 -8.79 -14.07
N ASN A 277 14.57 -9.04 -14.58
CA ASN A 277 13.40 -9.36 -13.76
C ASN A 277 13.53 -10.70 -13.04
N TYR A 278 13.94 -11.74 -13.78
CA TYR A 278 14.13 -13.08 -13.24
C TYR A 278 15.16 -13.12 -12.12
N TYR A 279 16.35 -12.57 -12.35
CA TYR A 279 17.44 -12.61 -11.36
C TYR A 279 17.17 -11.66 -10.18
N ALA A 280 16.51 -10.55 -10.39
CA ALA A 280 16.05 -9.70 -9.27
C ALA A 280 15.17 -10.48 -8.31
N LYS A 281 14.24 -11.32 -8.84
CA LYS A 281 13.41 -12.21 -8.03
C LYS A 281 14.25 -13.25 -7.29
N GLN A 282 15.19 -13.93 -7.97
CA GLN A 282 16.04 -14.95 -7.33
C GLN A 282 16.83 -14.35 -6.14
N VAL A 283 17.40 -13.17 -6.34
CA VAL A 283 18.13 -12.47 -5.27
C VAL A 283 17.20 -12.04 -4.13
N TYR A 284 16.03 -11.49 -4.46
CA TYR A 284 15.04 -11.09 -3.45
C TYR A 284 14.64 -12.28 -2.59
N ASP A 285 14.21 -13.39 -3.22
CA ASP A 285 13.77 -14.59 -2.53
C ASP A 285 14.88 -15.17 -1.66
N TYR A 286 16.11 -15.24 -2.16
CA TYR A 286 17.26 -15.73 -1.40
C TYR A 286 17.48 -14.93 -0.11
N TYR A 287 17.48 -13.60 -0.18
CA TYR A 287 17.68 -12.76 1.01
C TYR A 287 16.49 -12.82 1.97
N LYS A 288 15.28 -12.91 1.44
CA LYS A 288 14.07 -13.08 2.24
C LYS A 288 14.06 -14.41 2.97
N ASP A 289 14.29 -15.51 2.26
CA ASP A 289 14.19 -16.87 2.82
C ASP A 289 15.35 -17.19 3.77
N THR A 290 16.55 -16.67 3.48
CA THR A 290 17.76 -16.95 4.27
C THR A 290 17.90 -16.03 5.48
N PHE A 291 17.57 -14.76 5.34
CA PHE A 291 17.84 -13.72 6.34
C PHE A 291 16.59 -12.98 6.83
N GLY A 292 15.41 -13.30 6.30
CA GLY A 292 14.16 -12.59 6.59
C GLY A 292 14.14 -11.15 6.05
N ARG A 293 15.08 -10.82 5.14
CA ARG A 293 15.25 -9.46 4.64
C ARG A 293 14.35 -9.17 3.44
N GLU A 294 13.52 -8.13 3.56
CA GLU A 294 12.59 -7.69 2.52
C GLU A 294 13.21 -6.60 1.64
N SER A 295 13.60 -6.98 0.40
CA SER A 295 14.27 -6.09 -0.58
C SER A 295 15.66 -5.59 -0.14
N TYR A 296 16.23 -4.64 -0.91
CA TYR A 296 17.56 -4.07 -0.64
C TYR A 296 17.58 -3.17 0.62
N ASP A 297 16.45 -2.64 1.04
CA ASP A 297 16.33 -1.70 2.17
C ASP A 297 15.69 -2.31 3.42
N ASP A 298 15.39 -3.62 3.39
CA ASP A 298 14.71 -4.35 4.45
C ASP A 298 13.31 -3.78 4.81
N ARG A 299 12.69 -3.09 3.85
CA ARG A 299 11.37 -2.48 3.98
C ARG A 299 10.45 -2.77 2.81
N GLY A 300 10.87 -3.64 1.90
CA GLY A 300 10.09 -4.07 0.76
C GLY A 300 9.99 -3.04 -0.36
N SER A 301 10.97 -2.14 -0.51
CA SER A 301 10.99 -1.20 -1.63
C SER A 301 11.07 -1.92 -2.97
N SER A 302 10.48 -1.29 -3.99
CA SER A 302 10.47 -1.83 -5.36
C SER A 302 11.87 -1.91 -5.96
N ILE A 303 12.16 -2.99 -6.68
CA ILE A 303 13.39 -3.16 -7.45
C ILE A 303 13.08 -2.88 -8.91
N ILE A 304 13.60 -1.78 -9.41
CA ILE A 304 13.42 -1.33 -10.80
C ILE A 304 14.71 -1.59 -11.56
N SER A 305 14.59 -2.22 -12.73
CA SER A 305 15.69 -2.53 -13.63
C SER A 305 15.50 -1.82 -14.98
N LEU A 306 16.51 -1.11 -15.44
CA LEU A 306 16.55 -0.49 -16.77
C LEU A 306 17.53 -1.25 -17.66
N ALA A 307 17.02 -1.86 -18.73
CA ALA A 307 17.80 -2.48 -19.78
C ALA A 307 18.14 -1.47 -20.88
N HIS A 308 19.18 -1.75 -21.65
CA HIS A 308 19.62 -0.97 -22.81
C HIS A 308 20.14 0.43 -22.45
N VAL A 309 20.72 0.60 -21.24
CA VAL A 309 21.35 1.84 -20.81
C VAL A 309 22.79 1.86 -21.33
N ASN A 310 22.99 2.16 -22.61
CA ASN A 310 24.33 2.17 -23.22
C ASN A 310 25.06 3.49 -23.02
N LYS A 311 24.34 4.56 -22.62
CA LYS A 311 24.90 5.84 -22.23
C LYS A 311 24.32 6.28 -20.90
N PHE A 312 25.17 6.67 -19.99
CA PHE A 312 24.76 7.17 -18.70
C PHE A 312 25.58 8.43 -18.31
N GLN A 313 24.89 9.54 -18.02
CA GLN A 313 25.54 10.84 -17.69
C GLN A 313 26.60 11.28 -18.71
N GLY A 314 26.35 11.03 -20.00
CA GLY A 314 27.25 11.40 -21.07
C GLY A 314 28.44 10.46 -21.31
N SER A 315 28.58 9.41 -20.53
CA SER A 315 29.64 8.39 -20.66
C SER A 315 29.09 7.10 -21.28
N ASP A 316 29.97 6.34 -21.96
CA ASP A 316 29.68 4.99 -22.43
C ASP A 316 29.42 4.08 -21.21
N ASN A 317 28.29 3.41 -21.20
CA ASN A 317 27.87 2.48 -20.16
C ASN A 317 27.58 1.09 -20.72
N ARG A 318 27.95 0.82 -21.96
CA ARG A 318 27.59 -0.41 -22.67
C ARG A 318 28.04 -1.67 -21.94
N ASN A 319 29.28 -1.72 -21.46
CA ASN A 319 29.84 -2.84 -20.73
C ASN A 319 29.74 -2.67 -19.21
N ASN A 320 28.61 -2.15 -18.71
CA ASN A 320 28.45 -1.85 -17.31
C ASN A 320 27.07 -2.24 -16.79
N ALA A 321 27.02 -2.55 -15.48
CA ALA A 321 25.80 -2.65 -14.70
C ALA A 321 26.03 -1.95 -13.36
N ALA A 322 25.07 -1.10 -12.93
CA ALA A 322 25.24 -0.30 -11.73
C ALA A 322 23.92 -0.08 -10.98
N TRP A 323 24.02 0.01 -9.67
CA TRP A 323 22.97 0.54 -8.81
C TRP A 323 23.14 2.06 -8.69
N ILE A 324 22.12 2.83 -9.08
CA ILE A 324 22.18 4.29 -9.10
C ILE A 324 21.35 4.96 -8.00
N GLY A 325 21.15 4.24 -6.89
CA GLY A 325 20.47 4.74 -5.68
C GLY A 325 19.02 4.28 -5.53
N ASP A 326 18.28 4.16 -6.62
CA ASP A 326 16.87 3.76 -6.62
C ASP A 326 16.53 2.70 -7.68
N LYS A 327 17.49 2.35 -8.56
CA LYS A 327 17.31 1.37 -9.63
C LYS A 327 18.61 0.78 -10.12
N MET A 328 18.50 -0.39 -10.73
CA MET A 328 19.58 -1.01 -11.49
C MET A 328 19.57 -0.53 -12.94
N ILE A 329 20.74 -0.29 -13.51
CA ILE A 329 20.93 -0.03 -14.93
C ILE A 329 21.85 -1.09 -15.54
N TYR A 330 21.55 -1.50 -16.76
CA TYR A 330 22.29 -2.52 -17.51
C TYR A 330 22.55 -2.03 -18.93
N GLY A 331 23.82 -2.05 -19.34
CA GLY A 331 24.23 -1.89 -20.74
C GLY A 331 24.09 -3.19 -21.52
N ASP A 332 24.15 -3.10 -22.85
CA ASP A 332 23.95 -4.26 -23.75
C ASP A 332 25.18 -5.15 -23.94
N GLY A 333 26.33 -4.73 -23.42
CA GLY A 333 27.61 -5.43 -23.66
C GLY A 333 28.24 -5.02 -25.00
N ASP A 334 29.35 -5.68 -25.30
CA ASP A 334 30.11 -5.46 -26.54
C ASP A 334 30.09 -6.68 -27.49
N GLY A 335 29.26 -7.66 -27.18
CA GLY A 335 29.04 -8.84 -28.01
C GLY A 335 29.25 -10.16 -27.32
#